data_5da3a60118d4aa3a53ef070684866f74
#
_entry.id   5da3a60118d4aa3a53ef070684866f74
#
_cell.length_a   1.000
_cell.length_b   1.000
_cell.length_c   1.000
_cell.angle_alpha   90.00
_cell.angle_beta   90.00
_cell.angle_gamma   90.00
#
_symmetry.space_group_name_H-M   'P 1'
#
loop_
_entity.id
_entity.type
_entity.pdbx_description
1 polymer ?
#
loop_
_entity_poly.entity_id
_entity_poly.type
_entity_poly.pdbx_seq_one_letter_code
_entity_poly.pdbx_strand_id
1 'polypeptide(L)'
;MERVNDFFKNFIRNLTRDSKGEPKDIKEVLINNAIYLVIGAMILFIIISEPSFLSIAVFKNILTQSSVRLILALGVGGIIILQGTDLSLGRNVGFSAIITASFLQSFSYGARFYEVLPDWVWHTNAAGVVEGFQWFFYILVLLVAILVSAFFSGINGFVVAKFKIHPFLATLGGSVALYGILLLYFNTSDAGPQPIGSLDPTYSSFVSNLNIFGMEIPKLILYSIAVAVIMWFVWNKTAFGKNMYAVGGNPEAAKISGVNVMKTTILVYVLAGVLYGLGGYLEAARVGSANTAFGLNYELDAIAACVVGGISFSGGIGKISGAVAGVLMFTIITYGMVYLGIDAYYQYIIKGVIIVAAVALDTRKYIKKT
;
A
#
# COMPACT_ATOMS: atom_id res chain seq x y z
N MET A 1 4.06 -23.24 -26.98
CA MET A 1 2.75 -23.81 -26.59
C MET A 1 2.86 -24.92 -25.54
N GLU A 2 3.78 -25.90 -25.67
CA GLU A 2 3.95 -27.01 -24.69
C GLU A 2 4.20 -26.53 -23.25
N ARG A 3 5.12 -25.58 -23.01
CA ARG A 3 5.40 -25.07 -21.68
C ARG A 3 4.20 -24.39 -20.99
N VAL A 4 3.32 -23.75 -21.75
CA VAL A 4 2.07 -23.13 -21.23
C VAL A 4 1.07 -24.22 -20.87
N ASN A 5 0.97 -25.25 -21.69
CA ASN A 5 0.09 -26.42 -21.48
C ASN A 5 0.52 -27.21 -20.22
N ASP A 6 1.84 -27.41 -20.04
CA ASP A 6 2.40 -28.08 -18.86
C ASP A 6 2.21 -27.22 -17.57
N PHE A 7 2.32 -25.91 -17.67
CA PHE A 7 2.00 -25.02 -16.55
C PHE A 7 0.54 -25.15 -16.14
N PHE A 8 -0.41 -25.11 -17.10
CA PHE A 8 -1.83 -25.28 -16.81
C PHE A 8 -2.16 -26.68 -16.27
N LYS A 9 -1.58 -27.74 -16.81
CA LYS A 9 -1.76 -29.12 -16.30
C LYS A 9 -1.24 -29.26 -14.87
N ASN A 10 -0.06 -28.72 -14.56
CA ASN A 10 0.51 -28.73 -13.22
C ASN A 10 -0.30 -27.86 -12.25
N PHE A 11 -0.80 -26.71 -12.70
CA PHE A 11 -1.66 -25.84 -11.91
C PHE A 11 -2.98 -26.54 -11.53
N ILE A 12 -3.66 -27.15 -12.51
CA ILE A 12 -4.90 -27.92 -12.27
C ILE A 12 -4.63 -29.12 -11.37
N ARG A 13 -3.51 -29.84 -11.57
CA ARG A 13 -3.12 -30.98 -10.73
C ARG A 13 -2.88 -30.56 -9.27
N ASN A 14 -2.22 -29.43 -9.03
CA ASN A 14 -1.97 -28.91 -7.68
C ASN A 14 -3.23 -28.38 -7.00
N LEU A 15 -4.22 -27.93 -7.78
CA LEU A 15 -5.53 -27.52 -7.26
C LEU A 15 -6.39 -28.73 -6.86
N THR A 16 -6.33 -29.83 -7.64
CA THR A 16 -7.27 -30.95 -7.54
C THR A 16 -6.72 -32.16 -6.81
N ARG A 17 -5.40 -32.24 -6.54
CA ARG A 17 -4.77 -33.37 -5.87
C ARG A 17 -4.01 -32.91 -4.62
N ASP A 18 -3.99 -33.77 -3.61
CA ASP A 18 -3.23 -33.54 -2.38
C ASP A 18 -1.73 -33.86 -2.55
N SER A 19 -0.94 -33.72 -1.49
CA SER A 19 0.49 -34.04 -1.48
C SER A 19 0.81 -35.53 -1.72
N LYS A 20 -0.19 -36.40 -1.60
CA LYS A 20 -0.11 -37.85 -1.86
C LYS A 20 -0.60 -38.22 -3.25
N GLY A 21 -1.07 -37.25 -4.05
CA GLY A 21 -1.59 -37.45 -5.40
C GLY A 21 -3.05 -37.88 -5.47
N GLU A 22 -3.75 -37.96 -4.33
CA GLU A 22 -5.17 -38.29 -4.27
C GLU A 22 -6.06 -37.10 -4.63
N PRO A 23 -7.24 -37.33 -5.23
CA PRO A 23 -8.17 -36.26 -5.56
C PRO A 23 -8.66 -35.58 -4.28
N LYS A 24 -8.48 -34.27 -4.17
CA LYS A 24 -9.07 -33.46 -3.10
C LYS A 24 -10.60 -33.46 -3.22
N ASP A 25 -11.29 -33.42 -2.09
CA ASP A 25 -12.73 -33.18 -2.10
C ASP A 25 -13.04 -31.86 -2.81
N ILE A 26 -13.89 -31.90 -3.82
CA ILE A 26 -14.28 -30.72 -4.63
C ILE A 26 -14.81 -29.59 -3.73
N LYS A 27 -15.54 -29.92 -2.65
CA LYS A 27 -16.01 -28.94 -1.68
C LYS A 27 -14.86 -28.24 -0.98
N GLU A 28 -13.80 -28.97 -0.63
CA GLU A 28 -12.62 -28.41 0.02
C GLU A 28 -11.83 -27.52 -0.94
N VAL A 29 -11.69 -27.91 -2.20
CA VAL A 29 -11.07 -27.11 -3.25
C VAL A 29 -11.83 -25.81 -3.48
N LEU A 30 -13.16 -25.89 -3.61
CA LEU A 30 -14.01 -24.72 -3.79
C LEU A 30 -13.94 -23.75 -2.60
N ILE A 31 -14.01 -24.25 -1.37
CA ILE A 31 -13.93 -23.44 -0.16
C ILE A 31 -12.54 -22.78 -0.02
N ASN A 32 -11.46 -23.53 -0.25
CA ASN A 32 -10.10 -23.01 -0.13
C ASN A 32 -9.74 -21.96 -1.20
N ASN A 33 -10.42 -21.98 -2.34
CA ASN A 33 -10.23 -21.05 -3.43
C ASN A 33 -11.43 -20.11 -3.65
N ALA A 34 -12.41 -20.09 -2.76
CA ALA A 34 -13.65 -19.34 -2.92
C ALA A 34 -13.42 -17.87 -3.23
N ILE A 35 -12.45 -17.21 -2.57
CA ILE A 35 -12.15 -15.81 -2.81
C ILE A 35 -11.64 -15.56 -4.23
N TYR A 36 -10.76 -16.43 -4.74
CA TYR A 36 -10.24 -16.31 -6.11
C TYR A 36 -11.33 -16.58 -7.15
N LEU A 37 -12.28 -17.48 -6.86
CA LEU A 37 -13.43 -17.76 -7.72
C LEU A 37 -14.39 -16.56 -7.78
N VAL A 38 -14.68 -15.94 -6.64
CA VAL A 38 -15.52 -14.74 -6.58
C VAL A 38 -14.86 -13.59 -7.34
N ILE A 39 -13.57 -13.36 -7.10
CA ILE A 39 -12.79 -12.33 -7.80
C ILE A 39 -12.78 -12.60 -9.32
N GLY A 40 -12.51 -13.84 -9.71
CA GLY A 40 -12.54 -14.24 -11.13
C GLY A 40 -13.91 -14.03 -11.78
N ALA A 41 -14.99 -14.37 -11.08
CA ALA A 41 -16.35 -14.13 -11.53
C ALA A 41 -16.66 -12.63 -11.70
N MET A 42 -16.21 -11.78 -10.75
CA MET A 42 -16.36 -10.32 -10.85
C MET A 42 -15.58 -9.77 -12.05
N ILE A 43 -14.35 -10.20 -12.27
CA ILE A 43 -13.53 -9.78 -13.41
C ILE A 43 -14.20 -10.20 -14.73
N LEU A 44 -14.69 -11.43 -14.82
CA LEU A 44 -15.43 -11.92 -16.00
C LEU A 44 -16.69 -11.11 -16.24
N PHE A 45 -17.44 -10.79 -15.18
CA PHE A 45 -18.62 -9.93 -15.29
C PHE A 45 -18.27 -8.55 -15.85
N ILE A 46 -17.19 -7.90 -15.36
CA ILE A 46 -16.72 -6.60 -15.86
C ILE A 46 -16.38 -6.69 -17.36
N ILE A 47 -15.63 -7.71 -17.76
CA ILE A 47 -15.22 -7.90 -19.17
C ILE A 47 -16.41 -8.16 -20.10
N ILE A 48 -17.40 -8.92 -19.64
CA ILE A 48 -18.61 -9.21 -20.42
C ILE A 48 -19.48 -7.97 -20.56
N SER A 49 -19.62 -7.19 -19.46
CA SER A 49 -20.41 -5.96 -19.45
C SER A 49 -19.79 -4.85 -20.29
N GLU A 50 -18.46 -4.72 -20.23
CA GLU A 50 -17.68 -3.67 -20.91
C GLU A 50 -16.41 -4.24 -21.53
N PRO A 51 -16.44 -4.77 -22.77
CA PRO A 51 -15.28 -5.36 -23.46
C PRO A 51 -14.09 -4.37 -23.62
N SER A 52 -14.37 -3.05 -23.65
CA SER A 52 -13.35 -2.00 -23.71
C SER A 52 -12.45 -1.98 -22.48
N PHE A 53 -12.84 -2.64 -21.39
CA PHE A 53 -12.02 -2.85 -20.19
C PHE A 53 -10.70 -3.58 -20.50
N LEU A 54 -10.64 -4.40 -21.55
CA LEU A 54 -9.43 -5.09 -21.99
C LEU A 54 -8.45 -4.23 -22.80
N SER A 55 -8.64 -2.90 -22.82
CA SER A 55 -7.73 -2.00 -23.53
C SER A 55 -6.39 -1.81 -22.82
N ILE A 56 -5.33 -1.51 -23.59
CA ILE A 56 -3.99 -1.23 -23.08
C ILE A 56 -4.03 -0.01 -22.12
N ALA A 57 -4.87 0.98 -22.40
CA ALA A 57 -5.03 2.16 -21.57
C ALA A 57 -5.56 1.80 -20.17
N VAL A 58 -6.60 0.98 -20.10
CA VAL A 58 -7.15 0.47 -18.84
C VAL A 58 -6.10 -0.34 -18.07
N PHE A 59 -5.36 -1.21 -18.73
CA PHE A 59 -4.30 -1.99 -18.10
C PHE A 59 -3.20 -1.09 -17.52
N LYS A 60 -2.76 -0.07 -18.24
CA LYS A 60 -1.82 0.94 -17.73
C LYS A 60 -2.36 1.66 -16.49
N ASN A 61 -3.62 2.06 -16.51
CA ASN A 61 -4.26 2.73 -15.37
C ASN A 61 -4.35 1.83 -14.14
N ILE A 62 -4.71 0.56 -14.32
CA ILE A 62 -4.74 -0.43 -13.24
C ILE A 62 -3.35 -0.60 -12.63
N LEU A 63 -2.31 -0.77 -13.46
CA LEU A 63 -0.92 -0.89 -12.97
C LEU A 63 -0.47 0.37 -12.24
N THR A 64 -0.80 1.56 -12.74
CA THR A 64 -0.45 2.83 -12.11
C THR A 64 -1.10 2.97 -10.73
N GLN A 65 -2.38 2.66 -10.61
CA GLN A 65 -3.09 2.70 -9.32
C GLN A 65 -2.62 1.60 -8.37
N SER A 66 -2.29 0.42 -8.89
CA SER A 66 -1.73 -0.68 -8.11
C SER A 66 -0.36 -0.34 -7.52
N SER A 67 0.41 0.54 -8.17
CA SER A 67 1.80 0.83 -7.80
C SER A 67 1.92 1.39 -6.40
N VAL A 68 1.18 2.44 -6.06
CA VAL A 68 1.22 3.01 -4.70
C VAL A 68 0.56 2.05 -3.71
N ARG A 69 -0.57 1.45 -4.06
CA ARG A 69 -1.24 0.44 -3.21
C ARG A 69 -0.33 -0.73 -2.85
N LEU A 70 0.56 -1.15 -3.79
CA LEU A 70 1.54 -2.19 -3.52
C LEU A 70 2.58 -1.76 -2.49
N ILE A 71 3.10 -0.54 -2.60
CA ILE A 71 4.04 0.00 -1.61
C ILE A 71 3.42 -0.02 -0.21
N LEU A 72 2.17 0.43 -0.09
CA LEU A 72 1.43 0.45 1.18
C LEU A 72 1.16 -0.96 1.70
N ALA A 73 0.73 -1.86 0.84
CA ALA A 73 0.46 -3.27 1.18
C ALA A 73 1.73 -3.99 1.66
N LEU A 74 2.89 -3.69 1.08
CA LEU A 74 4.18 -4.25 1.54
C LEU A 74 4.56 -3.74 2.93
N GLY A 75 4.17 -2.51 3.28
CA GLY A 75 4.32 -1.97 4.63
C GLY A 75 3.46 -2.70 5.64
N VAL A 76 2.14 -2.67 5.45
CA VAL A 76 1.19 -3.30 6.39
C VAL A 76 1.32 -4.82 6.40
N GLY A 77 1.72 -5.43 5.27
CA GLY A 77 1.93 -6.87 5.17
C GLY A 77 2.96 -7.40 6.17
N GLY A 78 4.03 -6.64 6.43
CA GLY A 78 4.99 -6.98 7.49
C GLY A 78 4.36 -6.98 8.88
N ILE A 79 3.46 -6.03 9.15
CA ILE A 79 2.74 -5.94 10.42
C ILE A 79 1.73 -7.10 10.54
N ILE A 80 1.04 -7.48 9.46
CA ILE A 80 0.13 -8.62 9.45
C ILE A 80 0.90 -9.93 9.72
N ILE A 81 2.09 -10.10 9.16
CA ILE A 81 2.96 -11.25 9.46
C ILE A 81 3.29 -11.33 10.97
N LEU A 82 3.37 -10.20 11.68
CA LEU A 82 3.52 -10.14 13.15
C LEU A 82 2.21 -10.36 13.93
N GLN A 83 1.13 -10.83 13.31
CA GLN A 83 -0.22 -10.93 13.87
C GLN A 83 -0.83 -9.57 14.23
N GLY A 84 -0.35 -8.49 13.62
CA GLY A 84 -0.80 -7.13 13.85
C GLY A 84 -1.70 -6.59 12.74
N THR A 85 -2.32 -5.47 13.05
CA THR A 85 -2.99 -4.59 12.08
C THR A 85 -2.51 -3.17 12.28
N ASP A 86 -2.51 -2.35 11.23
CA ASP A 86 -2.21 -0.92 11.35
C ASP A 86 -3.31 -0.09 10.69
N LEU A 87 -4.20 0.43 11.52
CA LEU A 87 -5.27 1.33 11.09
C LEU A 87 -4.81 2.78 10.95
N SER A 88 -3.56 3.09 11.28
CA SER A 88 -3.00 4.43 11.09
C SER A 88 -2.42 4.65 9.70
N LEU A 89 -2.29 3.59 8.88
CA LEU A 89 -1.72 3.64 7.53
C LEU A 89 -2.30 4.78 6.69
N GLY A 90 -3.62 4.83 6.56
CA GLY A 90 -4.28 5.84 5.71
C GLY A 90 -4.00 7.26 6.18
N ARG A 91 -3.99 7.50 7.51
CA ARG A 91 -3.67 8.81 8.08
C ARG A 91 -2.19 9.16 7.94
N ASN A 92 -1.29 8.19 8.03
CA ASN A 92 0.14 8.38 7.73
C ASN A 92 0.36 8.79 6.27
N VAL A 93 -0.28 8.10 5.34
CA VAL A 93 -0.25 8.44 3.90
C VAL A 93 -0.81 9.83 3.66
N GLY A 94 -1.97 10.15 4.25
CA GLY A 94 -2.61 11.46 4.14
C GLY A 94 -1.75 12.59 4.68
N PHE A 95 -1.14 12.40 5.84
CA PHE A 95 -0.27 13.40 6.44
C PHE A 95 1.01 13.60 5.62
N SER A 96 1.63 12.51 5.14
CA SER A 96 2.79 12.60 4.25
C SER A 96 2.47 13.31 2.94
N ALA A 97 1.28 13.05 2.37
CA ALA A 97 0.81 13.72 1.15
C ALA A 97 0.58 15.22 1.38
N ILE A 98 -0.03 15.61 2.52
CA ILE A 98 -0.25 17.02 2.87
C ILE A 98 1.07 17.74 3.09
N ILE A 99 2.02 17.16 3.85
CA ILE A 99 3.37 17.72 4.02
C ILE A 99 4.02 17.92 2.66
N THR A 100 3.99 16.89 1.81
CA THR A 100 4.59 16.98 0.49
C THR A 100 3.96 18.07 -0.36
N ALA A 101 2.63 18.11 -0.41
CA ALA A 101 1.91 19.11 -1.19
C ALA A 101 2.13 20.52 -0.67
N SER A 102 2.18 20.73 0.65
CA SER A 102 2.37 22.06 1.26
C SER A 102 3.72 22.69 0.92
N PHE A 103 4.77 21.87 0.77
CA PHE A 103 6.10 22.35 0.39
C PHE A 103 6.33 22.44 -1.12
N LEU A 104 5.64 21.63 -1.92
CA LEU A 104 5.89 21.50 -3.36
C LEU A 104 4.79 22.12 -4.24
N GLN A 105 4.10 23.15 -3.75
CA GLN A 105 3.23 23.96 -4.60
C GLN A 105 4.04 24.85 -5.55
N SER A 106 3.54 25.01 -6.78
CA SER A 106 4.18 25.84 -7.79
C SER A 106 4.41 27.27 -7.32
N PHE A 107 5.57 27.82 -7.67
CA PHE A 107 5.91 29.23 -7.39
C PHE A 107 4.87 30.21 -7.99
N SER A 108 4.35 29.90 -9.16
CA SER A 108 3.36 30.75 -9.85
C SER A 108 1.96 30.76 -9.21
N TYR A 109 1.69 29.89 -8.23
CA TYR A 109 0.40 29.83 -7.55
C TYR A 109 0.34 30.88 -6.44
N GLY A 110 -0.63 31.80 -6.51
CA GLY A 110 -0.72 32.96 -5.61
C GLY A 110 -1.22 32.67 -4.19
N ALA A 111 -1.96 31.55 -3.99
CA ALA A 111 -2.52 31.15 -2.69
C ALA A 111 -1.81 29.88 -2.18
N ARG A 112 -0.49 29.93 -2.00
CA ARG A 112 0.31 28.80 -1.52
C ARG A 112 0.05 28.53 -0.04
N PHE A 113 0.27 27.28 0.35
CA PHE A 113 0.22 26.85 1.75
C PHE A 113 1.21 27.65 2.61
N TYR A 114 2.44 27.83 2.11
CA TYR A 114 3.45 28.75 2.63
C TYR A 114 3.68 29.85 1.60
N GLU A 115 3.34 31.08 1.94
CA GLU A 115 3.60 32.24 1.06
C GLU A 115 5.10 32.46 0.84
N VAL A 116 5.88 32.32 1.92
CA VAL A 116 7.32 32.56 1.90
C VAL A 116 8.06 31.27 2.24
N LEU A 117 8.92 30.86 1.30
CA LEU A 117 9.91 29.82 1.50
C LEU A 117 11.31 30.44 1.39
N PRO A 118 12.33 29.86 2.07
CA PRO A 118 13.70 30.39 1.99
C PRO A 118 14.24 30.42 0.57
N ASP A 119 15.03 31.44 0.25
CA ASP A 119 15.54 31.65 -1.13
C ASP A 119 16.35 30.47 -1.67
N TRP A 120 17.03 29.72 -0.82
CA TRP A 120 17.85 28.57 -1.20
C TRP A 120 17.05 27.38 -1.76
N VAL A 121 15.73 27.37 -1.59
CA VAL A 121 14.89 26.28 -2.17
C VAL A 121 14.60 26.49 -3.65
N TRP A 122 14.74 27.74 -4.15
CA TRP A 122 14.35 28.13 -5.47
C TRP A 122 15.46 27.95 -6.51
N HIS A 123 15.08 27.43 -7.66
CA HIS A 123 15.92 27.43 -8.85
C HIS A 123 15.59 28.67 -9.68
N THR A 124 16.58 29.55 -9.88
CA THR A 124 16.46 30.76 -10.70
C THR A 124 17.31 30.62 -11.94
N ASN A 125 16.80 31.12 -13.06
CA ASN A 125 17.57 31.22 -14.29
C ASN A 125 18.60 32.38 -14.24
N ALA A 126 19.39 32.54 -15.31
CA ALA A 126 20.41 33.59 -15.42
C ALA A 126 19.84 35.02 -15.36
N ALA A 127 18.55 35.22 -15.62
CA ALA A 127 17.84 36.49 -15.51
C ALA A 127 17.23 36.73 -14.10
N GLY A 128 17.46 35.83 -13.12
CA GLY A 128 16.94 35.94 -11.77
C GLY A 128 15.45 35.53 -11.63
N VAL A 129 14.86 34.95 -12.67
CA VAL A 129 13.45 34.49 -12.62
C VAL A 129 13.39 33.08 -12.01
N VAL A 130 12.49 32.90 -11.06
CA VAL A 130 12.25 31.57 -10.44
C VAL A 130 11.56 30.66 -11.45
N GLU A 131 12.16 29.50 -11.71
CA GLU A 131 11.64 28.47 -12.64
C GLU A 131 11.05 27.25 -11.90
N GLY A 132 11.38 27.06 -10.61
CA GLY A 132 10.92 25.95 -9.81
C GLY A 132 11.75 25.75 -8.56
N PHE A 133 11.78 24.54 -8.04
CA PHE A 133 12.60 24.19 -6.88
C PHE A 133 13.97 23.64 -7.29
N GLN A 134 14.95 23.79 -6.42
CA GLN A 134 16.23 23.09 -6.52
C GLN A 134 16.00 21.58 -6.41
N TRP A 135 16.74 20.76 -7.17
CA TRP A 135 16.57 19.31 -7.23
C TRP A 135 16.66 18.62 -5.87
N PHE A 136 17.55 19.09 -4.99
CA PHE A 136 17.70 18.52 -3.65
C PHE A 136 16.49 18.78 -2.75
N PHE A 137 15.70 19.83 -3.03
CA PHE A 137 14.53 20.16 -2.22
C PHE A 137 13.43 19.10 -2.36
N TYR A 138 13.25 18.53 -3.55
CA TYR A 138 12.32 17.40 -3.74
C TYR A 138 12.73 16.19 -2.90
N ILE A 139 14.06 15.91 -2.80
CA ILE A 139 14.59 14.83 -1.97
C ILE A 139 14.42 15.16 -0.48
N LEU A 140 14.66 16.40 -0.08
CA LEU A 140 14.47 16.84 1.31
C LEU A 140 13.02 16.65 1.74
N VAL A 141 12.05 17.08 0.93
CA VAL A 141 10.63 16.92 1.22
C VAL A 141 10.24 15.43 1.27
N LEU A 142 10.76 14.60 0.36
CA LEU A 142 10.59 13.15 0.43
C LEU A 142 11.10 12.57 1.75
N LEU A 143 12.30 12.97 2.18
CA LEU A 143 12.88 12.50 3.44
C LEU A 143 12.05 12.96 4.65
N VAL A 144 11.56 14.19 4.65
CA VAL A 144 10.67 14.70 5.71
C VAL A 144 9.38 13.88 5.76
N ALA A 145 8.73 13.63 4.63
CA ALA A 145 7.52 12.82 4.56
C ALA A 145 7.74 11.39 5.09
N ILE A 146 8.86 10.76 4.71
CA ILE A 146 9.25 9.43 5.19
C ILE A 146 9.54 9.45 6.69
N LEU A 147 10.33 10.39 7.19
CA LEU A 147 10.73 10.45 8.59
C LEU A 147 9.53 10.70 9.51
N VAL A 148 8.63 11.61 9.13
CA VAL A 148 7.40 11.89 9.90
C VAL A 148 6.52 10.64 9.96
N SER A 149 6.29 9.98 8.84
CA SER A 149 5.48 8.76 8.81
C SER A 149 6.13 7.61 9.59
N ALA A 150 7.45 7.41 9.43
CA ALA A 150 8.21 6.41 10.18
C ALA A 150 8.20 6.67 11.69
N PHE A 151 8.23 7.94 12.12
CA PHE A 151 8.15 8.33 13.51
C PHE A 151 6.78 7.96 14.12
N PHE A 152 5.67 8.33 13.49
CA PHE A 152 4.34 7.99 14.00
C PHE A 152 4.06 6.48 13.99
N SER A 153 4.42 5.78 12.92
CA SER A 153 4.33 4.32 12.88
C SER A 153 5.24 3.68 13.93
N GLY A 154 6.44 4.23 14.15
CA GLY A 154 7.37 3.79 15.20
C GLY A 154 6.78 3.94 16.60
N ILE A 155 6.06 5.03 16.88
CA ILE A 155 5.33 5.21 18.15
C ILE A 155 4.28 4.12 18.32
N ASN A 156 3.48 3.82 17.29
CA ASN A 156 2.51 2.73 17.35
C ASN A 156 3.21 1.39 17.64
N GLY A 157 4.32 1.11 16.95
CA GLY A 157 5.13 -0.09 17.18
C GLY A 157 5.70 -0.16 18.59
N PHE A 158 6.16 0.96 19.14
CA PHE A 158 6.63 1.05 20.53
C PHE A 158 5.50 0.77 21.53
N VAL A 159 4.33 1.37 21.35
CA VAL A 159 3.16 1.15 22.20
C VAL A 159 2.74 -0.31 22.20
N VAL A 160 2.63 -0.92 21.03
CA VAL A 160 2.31 -2.34 20.88
C VAL A 160 3.35 -3.22 21.57
N ALA A 161 4.63 -3.00 21.31
CA ALA A 161 5.72 -3.85 21.78
C ALA A 161 5.99 -3.69 23.29
N LYS A 162 5.94 -2.48 23.81
CA LYS A 162 6.27 -2.16 25.22
C LYS A 162 5.12 -2.48 26.16
N PHE A 163 3.90 -2.04 25.81
CA PHE A 163 2.73 -2.17 26.67
C PHE A 163 1.93 -3.42 26.38
N LYS A 164 2.28 -4.20 25.35
CA LYS A 164 1.57 -5.41 24.90
C LYS A 164 0.08 -5.16 24.63
N ILE A 165 -0.26 -3.94 24.19
CA ILE A 165 -1.60 -3.58 23.78
C ILE A 165 -1.89 -4.25 22.43
N HIS A 166 -3.14 -4.70 22.24
CA HIS A 166 -3.54 -5.28 20.96
C HIS A 166 -3.30 -4.28 19.82
N PRO A 167 -2.62 -4.69 18.75
CA PRO A 167 -2.22 -3.80 17.64
C PRO A 167 -3.36 -2.96 17.08
N PHE A 168 -4.56 -3.56 16.93
CA PHE A 168 -5.77 -2.86 16.48
C PHE A 168 -6.09 -1.63 17.34
N LEU A 169 -6.09 -1.78 18.68
CA LEU A 169 -6.44 -0.67 19.60
C LEU A 169 -5.37 0.41 19.59
N ALA A 170 -4.09 0.01 19.60
CA ALA A 170 -2.98 0.95 19.58
C ALA A 170 -2.98 1.80 18.30
N THR A 171 -3.14 1.17 17.14
CA THR A 171 -3.09 1.86 15.85
C THR A 171 -4.38 2.63 15.54
N LEU A 172 -5.53 2.18 16.06
CA LEU A 172 -6.77 2.96 16.01
C LEU A 172 -6.64 4.27 16.80
N GLY A 173 -6.14 4.20 18.04
CA GLY A 173 -5.87 5.38 18.84
C GLY A 173 -4.82 6.30 18.18
N GLY A 174 -3.73 5.70 17.65
CA GLY A 174 -2.72 6.40 16.88
C GLY A 174 -3.28 7.07 15.62
N SER A 175 -4.21 6.42 14.92
CA SER A 175 -4.89 6.98 13.75
C SER A 175 -5.68 8.24 14.10
N VAL A 176 -6.44 8.21 15.18
CA VAL A 176 -7.24 9.36 15.64
C VAL A 176 -6.33 10.51 16.09
N ALA A 177 -5.28 10.22 16.86
CA ALA A 177 -4.31 11.22 17.29
C ALA A 177 -3.58 11.86 16.09
N LEU A 178 -3.12 11.05 15.14
CA LEU A 178 -2.46 11.52 13.93
C LEU A 178 -3.39 12.37 13.06
N TYR A 179 -4.68 12.02 12.98
CA TYR A 179 -5.67 12.83 12.27
C TYR A 179 -5.83 14.20 12.92
N GLY A 180 -5.86 14.29 14.26
CA GLY A 180 -5.87 15.57 14.96
C GLY A 180 -4.64 16.42 14.64
N ILE A 181 -3.44 15.82 14.65
CA ILE A 181 -2.18 16.50 14.28
C ILE A 181 -2.21 16.97 12.82
N LEU A 182 -2.71 16.12 11.92
CA LEU A 182 -2.88 16.46 10.50
C LEU A 182 -3.79 17.68 10.33
N LEU A 183 -4.92 17.73 11.06
CA LEU A 183 -5.83 18.88 11.00
C LEU A 183 -5.21 20.14 11.56
N LEU A 184 -4.47 20.04 12.68
CA LEU A 184 -3.73 21.18 13.24
C LEU A 184 -2.73 21.73 12.22
N TYR A 185 -1.93 20.84 11.60
CA TYR A 185 -0.98 21.24 10.57
C TYR A 185 -1.67 21.86 9.36
N PHE A 186 -2.77 21.26 8.87
CA PHE A 186 -3.51 21.75 7.71
C PHE A 186 -4.07 23.16 7.93
N ASN A 187 -4.46 23.50 9.17
CA ASN A 187 -4.97 24.82 9.54
C ASN A 187 -3.87 25.88 9.71
N THR A 188 -2.57 25.54 9.61
CA THR A 188 -1.48 26.54 9.63
C THR A 188 -1.23 27.18 8.28
N SER A 189 -1.99 26.81 7.24
CA SER A 189 -1.85 27.39 5.90
C SER A 189 -2.10 28.90 5.89
N ASP A 190 -1.20 29.64 5.28
CA ASP A 190 -1.35 31.09 5.06
C ASP A 190 -2.57 31.39 4.17
N ALA A 191 -2.89 30.48 3.24
CA ALA A 191 -4.06 30.57 2.35
C ALA A 191 -5.37 30.10 3.01
N GLY A 192 -5.33 29.67 4.27
CA GLY A 192 -6.47 29.08 4.98
C GLY A 192 -6.68 27.58 4.65
N PRO A 193 -7.65 26.92 5.32
CA PRO A 193 -7.87 25.49 5.22
C PRO A 193 -8.59 25.10 3.91
N GLN A 194 -7.85 25.04 2.82
CA GLN A 194 -8.35 24.65 1.49
C GLN A 194 -7.51 23.49 0.91
N PRO A 195 -8.05 22.67 -0.02
CA PRO A 195 -7.29 21.64 -0.68
C PRO A 195 -6.02 22.18 -1.32
N ILE A 196 -4.89 21.53 -1.05
CA ILE A 196 -3.57 21.93 -1.55
C ILE A 196 -3.41 21.34 -2.95
N GLY A 197 -3.55 22.18 -3.95
CA GLY A 197 -3.36 21.84 -5.36
C GLY A 197 -2.23 22.65 -6.01
N SER A 198 -2.22 22.71 -7.33
CA SER A 198 -1.24 23.45 -8.12
C SER A 198 0.20 23.08 -7.76
N LEU A 199 0.48 21.77 -7.73
CA LEU A 199 1.80 21.26 -7.39
C LEU A 199 2.81 21.60 -8.50
N ASP A 200 4.07 21.68 -8.14
CA ASP A 200 5.17 21.99 -9.08
C ASP A 200 5.20 20.99 -10.25
N PRO A 201 5.31 21.46 -11.51
CA PRO A 201 5.32 20.59 -12.68
C PRO A 201 6.48 19.59 -12.68
N THR A 202 7.65 19.95 -12.16
CA THR A 202 8.80 19.04 -12.06
C THR A 202 8.52 17.91 -11.09
N TYR A 203 7.90 18.22 -9.94
CA TYR A 203 7.46 17.20 -9.00
C TYR A 203 6.42 16.27 -9.63
N SER A 204 5.42 16.80 -10.32
CA SER A 204 4.41 16.01 -11.03
C SER A 204 5.05 15.12 -12.11
N SER A 205 6.16 15.55 -12.70
CA SER A 205 6.89 14.78 -13.70
C SER A 205 7.56 13.51 -13.15
N PHE A 206 7.78 13.40 -11.82
CA PHE A 206 8.33 12.19 -11.20
C PHE A 206 7.42 10.97 -11.35
N VAL A 207 6.13 11.19 -11.50
CA VAL A 207 5.14 10.12 -11.69
C VAL A 207 4.60 10.04 -13.12
N SER A 208 5.06 10.92 -14.01
CA SER A 208 4.69 10.95 -15.42
C SER A 208 5.16 9.69 -16.17
N ASN A 209 4.73 9.56 -17.41
CA ASN A 209 5.15 8.46 -18.27
C ASN A 209 6.61 8.61 -18.70
N LEU A 210 7.31 7.50 -18.76
CA LEU A 210 8.61 7.34 -19.39
C LEU A 210 8.42 6.72 -20.76
N ASN A 211 8.94 7.34 -21.81
CA ASN A 211 8.89 6.77 -23.15
C ASN A 211 10.08 5.82 -23.33
N ILE A 212 9.81 4.51 -23.43
CA ILE A 212 10.80 3.46 -23.67
C ILE A 212 10.41 2.73 -24.95
N PHE A 213 11.23 2.85 -25.99
CA PHE A 213 10.99 2.21 -27.31
C PHE A 213 9.60 2.53 -27.91
N GLY A 214 9.12 3.77 -27.75
CA GLY A 214 7.80 4.18 -28.24
C GLY A 214 6.61 3.78 -27.37
N MET A 215 6.85 3.07 -26.26
CA MET A 215 5.82 2.75 -25.26
C MET A 215 5.91 3.70 -24.08
N GLU A 216 4.80 4.32 -23.73
CA GLU A 216 4.69 5.11 -22.52
C GLU A 216 4.44 4.21 -21.30
N ILE A 217 5.41 4.15 -20.40
CA ILE A 217 5.32 3.38 -19.15
C ILE A 217 5.27 4.37 -17.98
N PRO A 218 4.24 4.30 -17.12
CA PRO A 218 4.18 5.13 -15.92
C PRO A 218 5.35 4.83 -14.98
N LYS A 219 6.10 5.86 -14.58
CA LYS A 219 7.27 5.72 -13.68
C LYS A 219 6.90 5.08 -12.35
N LEU A 220 5.66 5.26 -11.87
CA LEU A 220 5.15 4.64 -10.64
C LEU A 220 5.27 3.11 -10.65
N ILE A 221 5.09 2.47 -11.82
CA ILE A 221 5.24 1.02 -11.95
C ILE A 221 6.70 0.62 -11.66
N LEU A 222 7.67 1.39 -12.17
CA LEU A 222 9.09 1.10 -11.93
C LEU A 222 9.45 1.27 -10.45
N TYR A 223 8.93 2.31 -9.79
CA TYR A 223 9.15 2.53 -8.36
C TYR A 223 8.54 1.41 -7.52
N SER A 224 7.33 0.98 -7.83
CA SER A 224 6.69 -0.11 -7.08
C SER A 224 7.40 -1.45 -7.27
N ILE A 225 7.91 -1.75 -8.47
CA ILE A 225 8.73 -2.92 -8.73
C ILE A 225 10.05 -2.84 -7.94
N ALA A 226 10.73 -1.69 -7.97
CA ALA A 226 11.96 -1.51 -7.19
C ALA A 226 11.72 -1.73 -5.70
N VAL A 227 10.66 -1.14 -5.13
CA VAL A 227 10.27 -1.35 -3.73
C VAL A 227 9.94 -2.82 -3.46
N ALA A 228 9.20 -3.48 -4.35
CA ALA A 228 8.86 -4.90 -4.20
C ALA A 228 10.12 -5.80 -4.19
N VAL A 229 11.10 -5.51 -5.04
CA VAL A 229 12.39 -6.23 -5.07
C VAL A 229 13.20 -5.98 -3.78
N ILE A 230 13.27 -4.73 -3.32
CA ILE A 230 13.94 -4.38 -2.05
C ILE A 230 13.26 -5.11 -0.90
N MET A 231 11.92 -5.06 -0.82
CA MET A 231 11.17 -5.73 0.24
C MET A 231 11.27 -7.25 0.16
N TRP A 232 11.34 -7.82 -1.06
CA TRP A 232 11.61 -9.24 -1.24
C TRP A 232 12.97 -9.63 -0.64
N PHE A 233 14.00 -8.82 -0.88
CA PHE A 233 15.32 -9.04 -0.28
C PHE A 233 15.25 -8.90 1.25
N VAL A 234 14.62 -7.85 1.76
CA VAL A 234 14.48 -7.59 3.21
C VAL A 234 13.76 -8.75 3.90
N TRP A 235 12.62 -9.21 3.37
CA TRP A 235 11.84 -10.27 4.01
C TRP A 235 12.52 -11.64 3.93
N ASN A 236 13.14 -11.98 2.80
CA ASN A 236 13.61 -13.35 2.54
C ASN A 236 15.11 -13.55 2.80
N LYS A 237 15.93 -12.50 2.71
CA LYS A 237 17.39 -12.63 2.71
C LYS A 237 18.08 -12.02 3.94
N THR A 238 17.36 -11.21 4.73
CA THR A 238 17.95 -10.57 5.91
C THR A 238 17.61 -11.28 7.22
N ALA A 239 18.43 -11.08 8.26
CA ALA A 239 18.13 -11.53 9.62
C ALA A 239 16.85 -10.86 10.17
N PHE A 240 16.61 -9.59 9.79
CA PHE A 240 15.42 -8.86 10.15
C PHE A 240 14.14 -9.56 9.65
N GLY A 241 14.09 -9.94 8.37
CA GLY A 241 12.96 -10.66 7.81
C GLY A 241 12.74 -12.01 8.49
N LYS A 242 13.81 -12.79 8.71
CA LYS A 242 13.72 -14.07 9.44
C LYS A 242 13.15 -13.88 10.85
N ASN A 243 13.61 -12.86 11.57
CA ASN A 243 13.12 -12.53 12.91
C ASN A 243 11.63 -12.12 12.87
N MET A 244 11.22 -11.34 11.86
CA MET A 244 9.82 -10.96 11.67
C MET A 244 8.92 -12.20 11.52
N TYR A 245 9.28 -13.16 10.66
CA TYR A 245 8.53 -14.41 10.51
C TYR A 245 8.55 -15.26 11.77
N ALA A 246 9.68 -15.35 12.48
CA ALA A 246 9.79 -16.11 13.72
C ALA A 246 8.91 -15.52 14.84
N VAL A 247 8.95 -14.20 15.03
CA VAL A 247 8.10 -13.49 16.00
C VAL A 247 6.63 -13.65 15.64
N GLY A 248 6.28 -13.52 14.36
CA GLY A 248 4.90 -13.69 13.90
C GLY A 248 4.36 -15.10 14.04
N GLY A 249 5.23 -16.12 13.91
CA GLY A 249 4.83 -17.53 14.10
C GLY A 249 4.61 -17.90 15.57
N ASN A 250 5.55 -17.55 16.43
CA ASN A 250 5.45 -17.73 17.88
C ASN A 250 6.43 -16.79 18.62
N PRO A 251 5.92 -15.70 19.22
CA PRO A 251 6.76 -14.72 19.91
C PRO A 251 7.58 -15.31 21.09
N GLU A 252 7.01 -16.27 21.84
CA GLU A 252 7.69 -16.88 22.97
C GLU A 252 8.82 -17.81 22.52
N ALA A 253 8.59 -18.63 21.50
CA ALA A 253 9.63 -19.47 20.91
C ALA A 253 10.74 -18.63 20.28
N ALA A 254 10.40 -17.55 19.59
CA ALA A 254 11.37 -16.60 19.03
C ALA A 254 12.24 -15.96 20.12
N LYS A 255 11.64 -15.58 21.25
CA LYS A 255 12.35 -15.01 22.40
C LYS A 255 13.33 -16.02 23.01
N ILE A 256 12.92 -17.26 23.22
CA ILE A 256 13.79 -18.35 23.73
C ILE A 256 14.96 -18.59 22.76
N SER A 257 14.74 -18.45 21.45
CA SER A 257 15.76 -18.54 20.40
C SER A 257 16.68 -17.31 20.30
N GLY A 258 16.57 -16.34 21.23
CA GLY A 258 17.44 -15.16 21.28
C GLY A 258 16.96 -13.98 20.41
N VAL A 259 15.78 -14.04 19.78
CA VAL A 259 15.24 -12.93 19.00
C VAL A 259 14.69 -11.86 19.94
N ASN A 260 15.10 -10.60 19.73
CA ASN A 260 14.53 -9.48 20.45
C ASN A 260 13.17 -9.09 19.85
N VAL A 261 12.10 -9.65 20.43
CA VAL A 261 10.70 -9.46 19.97
C VAL A 261 10.33 -7.98 19.94
N MET A 262 10.64 -7.21 21.02
CA MET A 262 10.31 -5.80 21.09
C MET A 262 10.98 -5.00 19.97
N LYS A 263 12.29 -5.16 19.78
CA LYS A 263 13.05 -4.47 18.72
C LYS A 263 12.52 -4.85 17.33
N THR A 264 12.25 -6.13 17.10
CA THR A 264 11.73 -6.62 15.82
C THR A 264 10.36 -5.99 15.51
N THR A 265 9.45 -5.97 16.49
CA THR A 265 8.13 -5.34 16.32
C THR A 265 8.25 -3.86 15.99
N ILE A 266 9.00 -3.08 16.77
CA ILE A 266 9.19 -1.64 16.52
C ILE A 266 9.76 -1.41 15.10
N LEU A 267 10.79 -2.15 14.71
CA LEU A 267 11.42 -1.98 13.40
C LEU A 267 10.49 -2.32 12.23
N VAL A 268 9.57 -3.30 12.39
CA VAL A 268 8.57 -3.60 11.36
C VAL A 268 7.59 -2.43 11.19
N TYR A 269 7.14 -1.81 12.29
CA TYR A 269 6.29 -0.62 12.22
C TYR A 269 7.04 0.58 11.61
N VAL A 270 8.29 0.81 11.99
CA VAL A 270 9.12 1.87 11.39
C VAL A 270 9.28 1.66 9.89
N LEU A 271 9.58 0.43 9.45
CA LEU A 271 9.69 0.10 8.03
C LEU A 271 8.36 0.30 7.29
N ALA A 272 7.25 -0.07 7.91
CA ALA A 272 5.92 0.21 7.37
C ALA A 272 5.70 1.72 7.20
N GLY A 273 6.04 2.53 8.22
CA GLY A 273 5.97 3.99 8.15
C GLY A 273 6.85 4.60 7.06
N VAL A 274 8.05 4.04 6.81
CA VAL A 274 8.89 4.45 5.67
C VAL A 274 8.15 4.26 4.35
N LEU A 275 7.48 3.12 4.19
CA LEU A 275 6.72 2.82 2.98
C LEU A 275 5.44 3.66 2.86
N TYR A 276 4.79 3.99 3.97
CA TYR A 276 3.62 4.89 3.98
C TYR A 276 4.01 6.32 3.60
N GLY A 277 5.15 6.82 4.11
CA GLY A 277 5.69 8.13 3.76
C GLY A 277 6.05 8.23 2.29
N LEU A 278 6.76 7.22 1.76
CA LEU A 278 7.06 7.10 0.33
C LEU A 278 5.77 7.02 -0.50
N GLY A 279 4.80 6.22 -0.07
CA GLY A 279 3.50 6.10 -0.72
C GLY A 279 2.74 7.42 -0.75
N GLY A 280 2.70 8.17 0.36
CA GLY A 280 2.06 9.49 0.44
C GLY A 280 2.71 10.52 -0.49
N TYR A 281 4.04 10.55 -0.53
CA TYR A 281 4.79 11.39 -1.46
C TYR A 281 4.44 11.08 -2.92
N LEU A 282 4.48 9.82 -3.34
CA LEU A 282 4.19 9.42 -4.71
C LEU A 282 2.71 9.59 -5.08
N GLU A 283 1.81 9.37 -4.12
CA GLU A 283 0.37 9.51 -4.35
C GLU A 283 -0.05 10.96 -4.48
N ALA A 284 0.55 11.89 -3.71
CA ALA A 284 0.33 13.32 -3.88
C ALA A 284 0.72 13.80 -5.28
N ALA A 285 1.86 13.33 -5.82
CA ALA A 285 2.27 13.61 -7.19
C ALA A 285 1.28 13.04 -8.23
N ARG A 286 0.78 11.82 -8.00
CA ARG A 286 -0.16 11.14 -8.90
C ARG A 286 -1.53 11.82 -8.96
N VAL A 287 -2.03 12.24 -7.79
CA VAL A 287 -3.35 12.90 -7.68
C VAL A 287 -3.28 14.39 -8.04
N GLY A 288 -2.11 15.01 -7.87
CA GLY A 288 -1.89 16.45 -8.12
C GLY A 288 -2.45 17.36 -7.04
N SER A 289 -2.90 16.81 -5.91
CA SER A 289 -3.45 17.57 -4.78
C SER A 289 -3.46 16.74 -3.51
N ALA A 290 -3.60 17.42 -2.35
CA ALA A 290 -3.82 16.78 -1.06
C ALA A 290 -4.86 17.56 -0.24
N ASN A 291 -5.63 16.82 0.59
CA ASN A 291 -6.60 17.39 1.52
C ASN A 291 -6.73 16.52 2.77
N THR A 292 -7.53 16.94 3.73
CA THR A 292 -7.69 16.24 5.03
C THR A 292 -8.36 14.85 4.93
N ALA A 293 -9.04 14.54 3.83
CA ALA A 293 -9.62 13.24 3.55
C ALA A 293 -8.67 12.32 2.75
N PHE A 294 -7.47 12.81 2.38
CA PHE A 294 -6.50 12.03 1.64
C PHE A 294 -6.07 10.79 2.42
N GLY A 295 -5.98 9.66 1.76
CA GLY A 295 -5.64 8.38 2.39
C GLY A 295 -6.77 7.71 3.17
N LEU A 296 -7.99 8.25 3.18
CA LEU A 296 -9.13 7.63 3.87
C LEU A 296 -9.41 6.23 3.33
N ASN A 297 -9.51 5.26 4.24
CA ASN A 297 -9.75 3.83 3.96
C ASN A 297 -8.61 3.11 3.19
N TYR A 298 -7.44 3.73 2.98
CA TYR A 298 -6.31 3.06 2.33
C TYR A 298 -5.80 1.88 3.15
N GLU A 299 -5.92 1.95 4.49
CA GLU A 299 -5.62 0.84 5.39
C GLU A 299 -6.48 -0.38 5.09
N LEU A 300 -7.78 -0.20 4.86
CA LEU A 300 -8.70 -1.30 4.57
C LEU A 300 -8.39 -1.95 3.22
N ASP A 301 -8.15 -1.14 2.19
CA ASP A 301 -7.78 -1.60 0.85
C ASP A 301 -6.44 -2.38 0.89
N ALA A 302 -5.44 -1.88 1.61
CA ALA A 302 -4.12 -2.52 1.72
C ALA A 302 -4.17 -3.82 2.51
N ILE A 303 -4.88 -3.86 3.64
CA ILE A 303 -5.08 -5.06 4.46
C ILE A 303 -5.83 -6.12 3.65
N ALA A 304 -6.95 -5.74 3.00
CA ALA A 304 -7.71 -6.65 2.16
C ALA A 304 -6.87 -7.27 1.06
N ALA A 305 -6.08 -6.45 0.36
CA ALA A 305 -5.18 -6.91 -0.69
C ALA A 305 -4.13 -7.90 -0.15
N CYS A 306 -3.54 -7.64 1.02
CA CYS A 306 -2.60 -8.55 1.68
C CYS A 306 -3.24 -9.91 1.99
N VAL A 307 -4.44 -9.91 2.58
CA VAL A 307 -5.14 -11.15 2.97
C VAL A 307 -5.57 -11.95 1.74
N VAL A 308 -6.15 -11.29 0.73
CA VAL A 308 -6.46 -11.92 -0.57
C VAL A 308 -5.20 -12.52 -1.19
N GLY A 309 -4.07 -11.83 -1.06
CA GLY A 309 -2.76 -12.30 -1.51
C GLY A 309 -2.15 -13.41 -0.67
N GLY A 310 -2.80 -13.84 0.43
CA GLY A 310 -2.37 -14.95 1.29
C GLY A 310 -1.34 -14.57 2.35
N ILE A 311 -1.27 -13.30 2.76
CA ILE A 311 -0.62 -12.89 3.99
C ILE A 311 -1.61 -13.12 5.13
N SER A 312 -1.27 -14.00 6.08
CA SER A 312 -2.22 -14.50 7.08
C SER A 312 -2.19 -13.70 8.37
N PHE A 313 -3.36 -13.40 8.91
CA PHE A 313 -3.53 -12.85 10.26
C PHE A 313 -3.11 -13.82 11.38
N SER A 314 -3.00 -15.12 11.07
CA SER A 314 -2.45 -16.09 12.02
C SER A 314 -0.96 -15.90 12.30
N GLY A 315 -0.30 -15.04 11.54
CA GLY A 315 1.11 -14.66 11.67
C GLY A 315 2.10 -15.66 11.09
N GLY A 316 3.33 -15.20 10.89
CA GLY A 316 4.43 -16.03 10.38
C GLY A 316 4.27 -16.50 8.93
N ILE A 317 3.24 -16.09 8.22
CA ILE A 317 2.90 -16.55 6.87
C ILE A 317 2.63 -15.36 5.96
N GLY A 318 3.31 -15.32 4.83
CA GLY A 318 3.14 -14.30 3.81
C GLY A 318 4.25 -14.34 2.77
N LYS A 319 3.96 -13.87 1.55
CA LYS A 319 4.93 -13.77 0.46
C LYS A 319 4.71 -12.45 -0.29
N ILE A 320 5.81 -11.85 -0.73
CA ILE A 320 5.74 -10.62 -1.56
C ILE A 320 4.95 -10.88 -2.86
N SER A 321 5.16 -12.02 -3.52
CA SER A 321 4.40 -12.38 -4.72
C SER A 321 2.89 -12.48 -4.47
N GLY A 322 2.51 -12.93 -3.26
CA GLY A 322 1.12 -12.93 -2.82
C GLY A 322 0.58 -11.50 -2.67
N ALA A 323 1.30 -10.62 -1.98
CA ALA A 323 0.93 -9.21 -1.86
C ALA A 323 0.73 -8.54 -3.23
N VAL A 324 1.66 -8.77 -4.17
CA VAL A 324 1.55 -8.26 -5.55
C VAL A 324 0.28 -8.76 -6.23
N ALA A 325 0.01 -10.06 -6.18
CA ALA A 325 -1.19 -10.66 -6.77
C ALA A 325 -2.47 -10.12 -6.12
N GLY A 326 -2.50 -10.03 -4.79
CA GLY A 326 -3.65 -9.52 -4.04
C GLY A 326 -3.95 -8.06 -4.35
N VAL A 327 -2.92 -7.20 -4.41
CA VAL A 327 -3.08 -5.78 -4.79
C VAL A 327 -3.59 -5.64 -6.22
N LEU A 328 -3.05 -6.41 -7.16
CA LEU A 328 -3.53 -6.38 -8.55
C LEU A 328 -4.99 -6.81 -8.63
N MET A 329 -5.37 -7.92 -8.01
CA MET A 329 -6.74 -8.41 -7.99
C MET A 329 -7.70 -7.38 -7.38
N PHE A 330 -7.34 -6.83 -6.22
CA PHE A 330 -8.18 -5.85 -5.53
C PHE A 330 -8.30 -4.55 -6.33
N THR A 331 -7.21 -4.11 -7.00
CA THR A 331 -7.24 -2.92 -7.86
C THR A 331 -8.07 -3.15 -9.13
N ILE A 332 -7.98 -4.34 -9.75
CA ILE A 332 -8.82 -4.67 -10.92
C ILE A 332 -10.31 -4.56 -10.55
N ILE A 333 -10.70 -5.10 -9.38
CA ILE A 333 -12.09 -5.03 -8.93
C ILE A 333 -12.51 -3.58 -8.69
N THR A 334 -11.71 -2.83 -7.91
CA THR A 334 -12.07 -1.45 -7.55
C THR A 334 -12.11 -0.53 -8.76
N TYR A 335 -11.13 -0.68 -9.68
CA TYR A 335 -11.11 0.07 -10.92
C TYR A 335 -12.24 -0.34 -11.86
N GLY A 336 -12.53 -1.64 -11.93
CA GLY A 336 -13.62 -2.18 -12.76
C GLY A 336 -14.99 -1.70 -12.29
N MET A 337 -15.22 -1.61 -10.97
CA MET A 337 -16.47 -1.03 -10.44
C MET A 337 -16.65 0.43 -10.87
N VAL A 338 -15.57 1.24 -10.80
CA VAL A 338 -15.57 2.63 -11.28
C VAL A 338 -15.81 2.67 -12.79
N TYR A 339 -15.18 1.79 -13.55
CA TYR A 339 -15.29 1.71 -15.00
C TYR A 339 -16.71 1.37 -15.47
N LEU A 340 -17.42 0.52 -14.71
CA LEU A 340 -18.83 0.20 -14.92
C LEU A 340 -19.79 1.29 -14.45
N GLY A 341 -19.29 2.42 -13.92
CA GLY A 341 -20.14 3.50 -13.39
C GLY A 341 -20.89 3.12 -12.10
N ILE A 342 -20.42 2.09 -11.37
CA ILE A 342 -21.02 1.70 -10.08
C ILE A 342 -20.79 2.83 -9.08
N ASP A 343 -21.88 3.31 -8.50
CA ASP A 343 -21.85 4.38 -7.49
C ASP A 343 -20.93 4.04 -6.32
N ALA A 344 -20.21 5.05 -5.81
CA ALA A 344 -19.25 4.91 -4.72
C ALA A 344 -19.85 4.23 -3.47
N TYR A 345 -21.12 4.45 -3.17
CA TYR A 345 -21.79 3.82 -2.02
C TYR A 345 -21.84 2.29 -2.14
N TYR A 346 -22.17 1.77 -3.32
CA TYR A 346 -22.16 0.32 -3.57
C TYR A 346 -20.74 -0.25 -3.53
N GLN A 347 -19.74 0.52 -4.00
CA GLN A 347 -18.34 0.10 -3.93
C GLN A 347 -17.89 -0.13 -2.48
N TYR A 348 -18.29 0.72 -1.52
CA TYR A 348 -17.99 0.51 -0.09
C TYR A 348 -18.64 -0.77 0.44
N ILE A 349 -19.88 -1.05 0.08
CA ILE A 349 -20.56 -2.29 0.51
C ILE A 349 -19.84 -3.51 -0.03
N ILE A 350 -19.52 -3.53 -1.32
CA ILE A 350 -18.83 -4.65 -1.98
C ILE A 350 -17.44 -4.86 -1.37
N LYS A 351 -16.67 -3.80 -1.19
CA LYS A 351 -15.36 -3.86 -0.52
C LYS A 351 -15.47 -4.45 0.88
N GLY A 352 -16.41 -4.00 1.69
CA GLY A 352 -16.64 -4.51 3.03
C GLY A 352 -16.95 -6.02 3.04
N VAL A 353 -17.80 -6.48 2.15
CA VAL A 353 -18.12 -7.91 1.99
C VAL A 353 -16.88 -8.72 1.60
N ILE A 354 -16.09 -8.22 0.63
CA ILE A 354 -14.85 -8.89 0.21
C ILE A 354 -13.87 -9.00 1.37
N ILE A 355 -13.67 -7.94 2.16
CA ILE A 355 -12.76 -7.94 3.32
C ILE A 355 -13.19 -8.99 4.34
N VAL A 356 -14.47 -8.98 4.74
CA VAL A 356 -14.99 -9.95 5.72
C VAL A 356 -14.88 -11.38 5.21
N ALA A 357 -15.23 -11.63 3.95
CA ALA A 357 -15.12 -12.94 3.33
C ALA A 357 -13.66 -13.42 3.27
N ALA A 358 -12.72 -12.53 2.90
CA ALA A 358 -11.29 -12.85 2.84
C ALA A 358 -10.74 -13.26 4.20
N VAL A 359 -11.01 -12.47 5.24
CA VAL A 359 -10.55 -12.74 6.62
C VAL A 359 -11.20 -14.02 7.17
N ALA A 360 -12.50 -14.20 6.97
CA ALA A 360 -13.20 -15.39 7.42
C ALA A 360 -12.65 -16.68 6.79
N LEU A 361 -12.35 -16.65 5.49
CA LEU A 361 -11.77 -17.78 4.77
C LEU A 361 -10.31 -18.03 5.19
N ASP A 362 -9.52 -16.98 5.44
CA ASP A 362 -8.15 -17.13 5.97
C ASP A 362 -8.17 -17.80 7.34
N THR A 363 -8.93 -17.27 8.27
CA THR A 363 -9.06 -17.81 9.63
C THR A 363 -9.49 -19.29 9.61
N ARG A 364 -10.46 -19.65 8.76
CA ARG A 364 -10.96 -21.04 8.67
C ARG A 364 -9.89 -22.04 8.20
N LYS A 365 -8.96 -21.62 7.34
CA LYS A 365 -7.86 -22.50 6.88
C LYS A 365 -6.95 -22.96 8.01
N TYR A 366 -6.85 -22.19 9.09
CA TYR A 366 -5.95 -22.47 10.20
C TYR A 366 -6.67 -23.14 11.39
N ILE A 367 -7.95 -22.87 11.62
CA ILE A 367 -8.76 -23.57 12.66
C ILE A 367 -8.87 -25.07 12.37
N LYS A 368 -8.96 -25.50 11.11
CA LYS A 368 -9.03 -26.92 10.74
C LYS A 368 -7.74 -27.73 10.92
N LYS A 369 -6.63 -27.08 11.27
CA LYS A 369 -5.33 -27.74 11.44
C LYS A 369 -4.94 -27.96 12.90
N THR A 370 -5.73 -27.46 13.82
CA THR A 370 -5.67 -27.72 15.26
C THR A 370 -6.73 -28.74 15.65
#